data_d26e8dc975e07b13a2c5fd2ed0518ac2
#
_entry.id   d26e8dc975e07b13a2c5fd2ed0518ac2
#
_cell.length_a   1.000
_cell.length_b   1.000
_cell.length_c   1.000
_cell.angle_alpha   90.00
_cell.angle_beta   90.00
_cell.angle_gamma   90.00
#
_symmetry.space_group_name_H-M   'P 1'
#
loop_
_entity.id
_entity.type
_entity.pdbx_description
1 polymer ?
#
loop_
_entity_poly.entity_id
_entity_poly.type
_entity_poly.pdbx_seq_one_letter_code
_entity_poly.pdbx_strand_id
1 'polypeptide(L)'
;MEFLIDDFNFDSVVIDPVSRFSIKKDIRFVGKVRCKHPRDNKVCFKIQDEEGLEKIIKTMNDNDNKDLFLIVDEIDQFTTTRKLMTETSLYFQQGRNYNHGGMFSVRQVGRLNKQILSNSHYLFLFKIMNESDVEYLENITGLSLKENIIKLGKHNFFIIDLHNSEILGTFKFDKKTHKIVRDN
;
A
#
# COMPACT_ATOMS: atom_id res chain seq x y z
N MET A 1 0.64 9.60 -2.79
CA MET A 1 1.07 8.28 -3.37
C MET A 1 1.74 8.46 -4.73
N GLU A 2 1.18 9.20 -5.69
CA GLU A 2 1.76 9.38 -7.04
C GLU A 2 3.25 9.80 -7.02
N PHE A 3 3.63 10.78 -6.20
CA PHE A 3 5.02 11.23 -6.06
C PHE A 3 5.98 10.16 -5.53
N LEU A 4 5.51 9.30 -4.64
CA LEU A 4 6.32 8.20 -4.14
C LEU A 4 6.56 7.14 -5.22
N ILE A 5 5.57 6.93 -6.09
CA ILE A 5 5.66 5.97 -7.19
C ILE A 5 6.72 6.39 -8.20
N ASP A 6 6.84 7.70 -8.48
CA ASP A 6 7.81 8.20 -9.46
C ASP A 6 9.25 8.09 -9.00
N ASP A 7 9.49 8.15 -7.69
CA ASP A 7 10.83 8.03 -7.10
C ASP A 7 11.29 6.57 -6.92
N PHE A 8 10.39 5.59 -7.02
CA PHE A 8 10.76 4.18 -6.93
C PHE A 8 11.42 3.68 -8.22
N ASN A 9 12.62 3.13 -8.06
CA ASN A 9 13.39 2.50 -9.14
C ASN A 9 13.16 0.98 -9.19
N PHE A 10 11.94 0.52 -8.86
CA PHE A 10 11.55 -0.90 -8.89
C PHE A 10 10.54 -1.14 -10.01
N ASP A 11 10.54 -2.36 -10.52
CA ASP A 11 9.46 -2.82 -11.39
C ASP A 11 8.16 -2.85 -10.59
N SER A 12 7.22 -1.98 -10.93
CA SER A 12 6.02 -1.77 -10.14
C SER A 12 4.75 -2.11 -10.91
N VAL A 13 3.84 -2.79 -10.21
CA VAL A 13 2.47 -3.03 -10.67
C VAL A 13 1.55 -2.13 -9.86
N VAL A 14 0.82 -1.24 -10.53
CA VAL A 14 -0.05 -0.25 -9.88
C VAL A 14 -1.50 -0.60 -10.17
N ILE A 15 -2.30 -0.72 -9.13
CA ILE A 15 -3.75 -0.88 -9.20
C ILE A 15 -4.40 0.44 -8.80
N ASP A 16 -5.07 1.07 -9.76
CA ASP A 16 -5.72 2.38 -9.59
C ASP A 16 -7.20 2.27 -10.00
N PRO A 17 -8.10 1.91 -9.08
CA PRO A 17 -9.51 1.66 -9.38
C PRO A 17 -10.25 2.91 -9.88
N VAL A 18 -9.79 4.09 -9.50
CA VAL A 18 -10.44 5.37 -9.83
C VAL A 18 -9.69 6.20 -10.88
N SER A 19 -8.61 5.66 -11.43
CA SER A 19 -7.78 6.32 -12.48
C SER A 19 -7.23 7.69 -12.04
N ARG A 20 -6.71 7.78 -10.82
CA ARG A 20 -6.11 9.00 -10.27
C ARG A 20 -4.68 9.22 -10.73
N PHE A 21 -3.98 8.14 -11.12
CA PHE A 21 -2.57 8.24 -11.50
C PHE A 21 -2.40 8.49 -12.99
N SER A 22 -1.55 9.44 -13.33
CA SER A 22 -1.20 9.78 -14.73
C SER A 22 -0.16 8.84 -15.34
N ILE A 23 -0.05 7.61 -14.86
CA ILE A 23 0.90 6.62 -15.37
C ILE A 23 0.49 6.22 -16.78
N LYS A 24 1.42 6.29 -17.73
CA LYS A 24 1.18 5.90 -19.13
C LYS A 24 0.76 4.44 -19.21
N LYS A 25 -0.46 4.23 -19.72
CA LYS A 25 -1.05 2.90 -19.91
C LYS A 25 -0.49 2.29 -21.17
N ASP A 26 0.35 1.30 -21.05
CA ASP A 26 0.65 0.41 -22.17
C ASP A 26 0.67 -1.03 -21.68
N ILE A 27 -0.51 -1.68 -21.77
CA ILE A 27 -0.70 -2.98 -21.17
C ILE A 27 -1.11 -3.98 -22.26
N ARG A 28 -0.20 -4.86 -22.59
CA ARG A 28 -0.55 -6.18 -23.11
C ARG A 28 -0.18 -7.20 -22.05
N PHE A 29 -1.19 -7.70 -21.34
CA PHE A 29 -1.05 -8.85 -20.47
C PHE A 29 -0.83 -10.09 -21.35
N VAL A 30 0.38 -10.55 -21.42
CA VAL A 30 0.71 -11.82 -22.09
C VAL A 30 1.51 -12.64 -21.09
N GLY A 31 0.81 -13.30 -20.16
CA GLY A 31 1.37 -14.34 -19.29
C GLY A 31 2.53 -13.96 -18.36
N LYS A 32 3.13 -12.80 -18.52
CA LYS A 32 4.18 -12.22 -17.66
C LYS A 32 3.96 -10.73 -17.55
N VAL A 33 4.12 -10.19 -16.36
CA VAL A 33 4.18 -8.72 -16.18
C VAL A 33 5.48 -8.25 -16.80
N ARG A 34 5.42 -7.69 -17.99
CA ARG A 34 6.58 -7.12 -18.68
C ARG A 34 6.38 -5.62 -18.82
N CYS A 35 7.27 -4.85 -18.28
CA CYS A 35 7.39 -3.44 -18.60
C CYS A 35 8.00 -3.28 -19.98
N LYS A 36 7.37 -2.48 -20.84
CA LYS A 36 7.75 -2.35 -22.27
C LYS A 36 9.00 -1.52 -22.52
N HIS A 37 9.42 -0.71 -21.55
CA HIS A 37 10.55 0.20 -21.71
C HIS A 37 11.56 0.05 -20.56
N PRO A 38 12.87 0.07 -20.86
CA PRO A 38 13.92 0.06 -19.82
C PRO A 38 13.87 1.26 -18.86
N ARG A 39 13.07 2.28 -19.16
CA ARG A 39 12.85 3.47 -18.34
C ARG A 39 11.45 3.57 -17.72
N ASP A 40 10.48 2.78 -18.23
CA ASP A 40 9.10 2.73 -17.74
C ASP A 40 8.88 1.36 -17.11
N ASN A 41 9.40 1.20 -15.91
CA ASN A 41 9.28 -0.04 -15.11
C ASN A 41 7.97 -0.10 -14.31
N LYS A 42 6.93 0.60 -14.75
CA LYS A 42 5.66 0.71 -14.07
C LYS A 42 4.52 0.32 -15.01
N VAL A 43 3.65 -0.56 -14.51
CA VAL A 43 2.43 -0.99 -15.21
C VAL A 43 1.24 -0.61 -14.35
N CYS A 44 0.28 0.12 -14.90
CA CYS A 44 -0.92 0.55 -14.19
C CYS A 44 -2.16 -0.15 -14.73
N PHE A 45 -2.98 -0.69 -13.81
CA PHE A 45 -4.24 -1.34 -14.13
C PHE A 45 -5.41 -0.61 -13.49
N LYS A 46 -6.45 -0.39 -14.26
CA LYS A 46 -7.76 0.03 -13.75
C LYS A 46 -8.60 -1.20 -13.48
N ILE A 47 -8.68 -1.61 -12.22
CA ILE A 47 -9.44 -2.77 -11.78
C ILE A 47 -10.43 -2.33 -10.72
N GLN A 48 -11.64 -2.86 -10.77
CA GLN A 48 -12.73 -2.48 -9.88
C GLN A 48 -13.30 -3.64 -9.08
N ASP A 49 -12.77 -4.85 -9.27
CA ASP A 49 -13.25 -6.05 -8.60
C ASP A 49 -12.11 -6.91 -8.03
N GLU A 50 -12.47 -7.75 -7.07
CA GLU A 50 -11.53 -8.65 -6.38
C GLU A 50 -10.91 -9.67 -7.34
N GLU A 51 -11.67 -10.17 -8.33
CA GLU A 51 -11.22 -11.20 -9.27
C GLU A 51 -10.11 -10.67 -10.19
N GLY A 52 -10.23 -9.41 -10.61
CA GLY A 52 -9.18 -8.73 -11.39
C GLY A 52 -7.89 -8.57 -10.60
N LEU A 53 -7.97 -8.18 -9.34
CA LEU A 53 -6.81 -8.10 -8.46
C LEU A 53 -6.14 -9.47 -8.29
N GLU A 54 -6.92 -10.52 -8.02
CA GLU A 54 -6.43 -11.89 -7.88
C GLU A 54 -5.67 -12.37 -9.12
N LYS A 55 -6.19 -12.11 -10.31
CA LYS A 55 -5.53 -12.49 -11.57
C LYS A 55 -4.16 -11.82 -11.72
N ILE A 56 -4.05 -10.56 -11.33
CA ILE A 56 -2.77 -9.85 -11.39
C ILE A 56 -1.80 -10.41 -10.36
N ILE A 57 -2.22 -10.54 -9.12
CA ILE A 57 -1.38 -11.06 -8.04
C ILE A 57 -0.94 -12.49 -8.35
N LYS A 58 -1.82 -13.33 -8.90
CA LYS A 58 -1.45 -14.66 -9.37
C LYS A 58 -0.31 -14.62 -10.38
N THR A 59 -0.39 -13.70 -11.34
CA THR A 59 0.68 -13.51 -12.32
C THR A 59 1.99 -13.02 -11.67
N MET A 60 1.90 -12.20 -10.62
CA MET A 60 3.07 -11.77 -9.86
C MET A 60 3.68 -12.90 -9.01
N ASN A 61 2.82 -13.76 -8.44
CA ASN A 61 3.26 -14.92 -7.65
C ASN A 61 3.87 -16.03 -8.51
N ASP A 62 3.76 -15.97 -9.82
CA ASP A 62 4.39 -16.93 -10.73
C ASP A 62 5.91 -16.91 -10.52
N ASN A 63 6.52 -18.09 -10.41
CA ASN A 63 7.95 -18.28 -10.03
C ASN A 63 8.95 -17.57 -10.96
N ASP A 64 8.53 -17.19 -12.15
CA ASP A 64 9.35 -16.44 -13.09
C ASP A 64 9.40 -14.93 -12.80
N ASN A 65 8.54 -14.42 -11.92
CA ASN A 65 8.47 -13.01 -11.57
C ASN A 65 9.08 -12.79 -10.18
N LYS A 66 10.17 -12.03 -10.13
CA LYS A 66 10.87 -11.64 -8.89
C LYS A 66 11.04 -10.13 -8.86
N ASP A 67 11.37 -9.62 -7.68
CA ASP A 67 11.69 -8.20 -7.47
C ASP A 67 10.57 -7.23 -7.92
N LEU A 68 9.29 -7.64 -7.77
CA LEU A 68 8.14 -6.82 -8.12
C LEU A 68 7.60 -6.06 -6.91
N PHE A 69 7.15 -4.83 -7.16
CA PHE A 69 6.53 -3.99 -6.15
C PHE A 69 5.06 -3.72 -6.50
N LEU A 70 4.14 -4.15 -5.64
CA LEU A 70 2.70 -3.98 -5.83
C LEU A 70 2.21 -2.71 -5.13
N ILE A 71 1.58 -1.83 -5.89
CA ILE A 71 0.97 -0.61 -5.35
C ILE A 71 -0.53 -0.70 -5.59
N VAL A 72 -1.33 -0.66 -4.53
CA VAL A 72 -2.79 -0.71 -4.62
C VAL A 72 -3.39 0.52 -3.95
N ASP A 73 -4.07 1.35 -4.74
CA ASP A 73 -4.87 2.43 -4.18
C ASP A 73 -6.19 1.87 -3.67
N GLU A 74 -6.55 2.26 -2.44
CA GLU A 74 -7.81 1.86 -1.80
C GLU A 74 -8.01 0.33 -1.73
N ILE A 75 -7.02 -0.40 -1.17
CA ILE A 75 -7.08 -1.88 -1.07
C ILE A 75 -8.32 -2.38 -0.30
N ASP A 76 -8.90 -1.54 0.55
CA ASP A 76 -10.15 -1.83 1.26
C ASP A 76 -11.37 -1.98 0.35
N GLN A 77 -11.26 -1.68 -0.94
CA GLN A 77 -12.27 -2.01 -1.95
C GLN A 77 -12.21 -3.47 -2.40
N PHE A 78 -11.04 -4.09 -2.31
CA PHE A 78 -10.78 -5.44 -2.82
C PHE A 78 -10.69 -6.49 -1.71
N THR A 79 -10.79 -6.09 -0.46
CA THR A 79 -10.63 -6.99 0.68
C THR A 79 -11.69 -6.74 1.74
N THR A 80 -11.99 -7.74 2.53
CA THR A 80 -12.82 -7.57 3.72
C THR A 80 -12.02 -7.94 4.97
N THR A 81 -12.49 -7.48 6.13
CA THR A 81 -11.85 -7.80 7.43
C THR A 81 -11.73 -9.29 7.69
N ARG A 82 -12.62 -10.11 7.10
CA ARG A 82 -12.72 -11.54 7.36
C ARG A 82 -12.09 -12.40 6.28
N LYS A 83 -11.96 -11.89 5.05
CA LYS A 83 -11.54 -12.70 3.91
C LYS A 83 -10.54 -11.93 3.05
N LEU A 84 -9.40 -12.56 2.80
CA LEU A 84 -8.55 -12.28 1.65
C LEU A 84 -8.73 -13.38 0.63
N MET A 85 -8.67 -13.02 -0.62
CA MET A 85 -8.59 -13.99 -1.70
C MET A 85 -7.26 -14.74 -1.63
N THR A 86 -7.19 -15.91 -2.25
CA THR A 86 -6.09 -16.85 -2.09
C THR A 86 -4.75 -16.26 -2.53
N GLU A 87 -4.67 -15.70 -3.72
CA GLU A 87 -3.41 -15.17 -4.25
C GLU A 87 -2.97 -13.91 -3.50
N THR A 88 -3.92 -13.06 -3.11
CA THR A 88 -3.66 -11.89 -2.26
C THR A 88 -3.12 -12.33 -0.90
N SER A 89 -3.70 -13.36 -0.30
CA SER A 89 -3.20 -13.92 0.97
C SER A 89 -1.79 -14.47 0.83
N LEU A 90 -1.51 -15.22 -0.23
CA LEU A 90 -0.18 -15.76 -0.53
C LEU A 90 0.85 -14.64 -0.74
N TYR A 91 0.48 -13.57 -1.44
CA TYR A 91 1.35 -12.41 -1.65
C TYR A 91 1.84 -11.81 -0.32
N PHE A 92 0.93 -11.59 0.62
CA PHE A 92 1.28 -11.06 1.93
C PHE A 92 2.09 -12.04 2.80
N GLN A 93 1.84 -13.34 2.69
CA GLN A 93 2.54 -14.35 3.48
C GLN A 93 3.90 -14.73 2.91
N GLN A 94 4.03 -14.81 1.61
CA GLN A 94 5.17 -15.43 0.92
C GLN A 94 5.91 -14.49 -0.04
N GLY A 95 5.39 -13.31 -0.35
CA GLY A 95 5.97 -12.39 -1.32
C GLY A 95 7.45 -12.08 -1.03
N ARG A 96 7.83 -12.04 0.25
CA ARG A 96 9.24 -11.90 0.68
C ARG A 96 10.16 -12.97 0.09
N ASN A 97 9.68 -14.20 -0.14
CA ASN A 97 10.48 -15.28 -0.71
C ASN A 97 10.84 -15.00 -2.18
N TYR A 98 10.07 -14.13 -2.84
CA TYR A 98 10.28 -13.70 -4.23
C TYR A 98 10.84 -12.28 -4.31
N ASN A 99 11.23 -11.70 -3.18
CA ASN A 99 11.66 -10.31 -3.03
C ASN A 99 10.57 -9.30 -3.47
N HIS A 100 9.30 -9.66 -3.28
CA HIS A 100 8.19 -8.77 -3.55
C HIS A 100 7.99 -7.79 -2.39
N GLY A 101 7.68 -6.55 -2.72
CA GLY A 101 7.29 -5.51 -1.77
C GLY A 101 5.95 -4.89 -2.17
N GLY A 102 5.40 -4.01 -1.32
CA GLY A 102 4.15 -3.34 -1.67
C GLY A 102 3.85 -2.09 -0.87
N MET A 103 3.00 -1.25 -1.45
CA MET A 103 2.42 -0.06 -0.82
C MET A 103 0.91 -0.06 -1.06
N PHE A 104 0.16 0.10 0.01
CA PHE A 104 -1.29 0.00 -0.01
C PHE A 104 -1.91 1.22 0.64
N SER A 105 -2.80 1.92 -0.05
CA SER A 105 -3.62 2.94 0.59
C SER A 105 -4.94 2.36 1.09
N VAL A 106 -5.45 2.92 2.17
CA VAL A 106 -6.69 2.52 2.81
C VAL A 106 -7.47 3.75 3.21
N ARG A 107 -8.76 3.81 2.92
CA ARG A 107 -9.64 4.90 3.36
C ARG A 107 -10.30 4.59 4.70
N GLN A 108 -10.69 3.35 4.91
CA GLN A 108 -11.38 2.90 6.12
C GLN A 108 -10.60 1.77 6.77
N VAL A 109 -9.84 2.11 7.80
CA VAL A 109 -8.96 1.16 8.48
C VAL A 109 -9.74 -0.02 9.08
N GLY A 110 -10.93 0.23 9.62
CA GLY A 110 -11.80 -0.81 10.16
C GLY A 110 -12.26 -1.86 9.14
N ARG A 111 -12.06 -1.62 7.83
CA ARG A 111 -12.31 -2.60 6.76
C ARG A 111 -11.07 -3.37 6.34
N LEU A 112 -9.89 -2.94 6.78
CA LEU A 112 -8.64 -3.58 6.40
C LEU A 112 -8.53 -4.97 7.01
N ASN A 113 -8.13 -5.92 6.20
CA ASN A 113 -7.85 -7.26 6.69
C ASN A 113 -6.62 -7.28 7.61
N LYS A 114 -6.74 -7.94 8.77
CA LYS A 114 -5.66 -8.02 9.76
C LYS A 114 -4.37 -8.59 9.19
N GLN A 115 -4.46 -9.54 8.25
CA GLN A 115 -3.30 -10.16 7.63
C GLN A 115 -2.47 -9.15 6.82
N ILE A 116 -3.10 -8.18 6.17
CA ILE A 116 -2.38 -7.11 5.46
C ILE A 116 -1.57 -6.30 6.46
N LEU A 117 -2.21 -5.87 7.55
CA LEU A 117 -1.56 -5.04 8.56
C LEU A 117 -0.42 -5.80 9.28
N SER A 118 -0.67 -7.06 9.67
CA SER A 118 0.33 -7.87 10.39
C SER A 118 1.56 -8.26 9.55
N ASN A 119 1.45 -8.21 8.22
CA ASN A 119 2.57 -8.45 7.30
C ASN A 119 3.18 -7.15 6.75
N SER A 120 2.71 -6.00 7.18
CA SER A 120 3.29 -4.70 6.83
C SER A 120 4.43 -4.35 7.80
N HIS A 121 5.49 -3.70 7.29
CA HIS A 121 6.59 -3.21 8.13
C HIS A 121 6.28 -1.82 8.67
N TYR A 122 5.71 -0.96 7.86
CA TYR A 122 5.44 0.42 8.21
C TYR A 122 3.99 0.80 7.94
N LEU A 123 3.43 1.61 8.84
CA LEU A 123 2.14 2.25 8.67
C LEU A 123 2.32 3.76 8.64
N PHE A 124 1.88 4.38 7.54
CA PHE A 124 1.80 5.83 7.39
C PHE A 124 0.39 6.27 7.78
N LEU A 125 0.25 6.78 8.98
CA LEU A 125 -1.05 7.08 9.58
C LEU A 125 -1.35 8.58 9.50
N PHE A 126 -2.27 8.94 8.62
CA PHE A 126 -2.83 10.29 8.53
C PHE A 126 -3.93 10.49 9.59
N LYS A 127 -4.42 11.72 9.71
CA LYS A 127 -5.50 12.03 10.64
C LYS A 127 -6.74 11.19 10.36
N ILE A 128 -7.17 10.42 11.34
CA ILE A 128 -8.41 9.63 11.34
C ILE A 128 -9.43 10.36 12.20
N MET A 129 -10.67 10.44 11.71
CA MET A 129 -11.78 11.10 12.42
C MET A 129 -12.70 10.10 13.10
N ASN A 130 -12.66 8.82 12.71
CA ASN A 130 -13.51 7.77 13.26
C ASN A 130 -12.83 7.10 14.45
N GLU A 131 -13.44 7.19 15.62
CA GLU A 131 -12.89 6.60 16.86
C GLU A 131 -12.76 5.08 16.77
N SER A 132 -13.70 4.38 16.13
CA SER A 132 -13.63 2.93 16.01
C SER A 132 -12.44 2.47 15.15
N ASP A 133 -12.01 3.27 14.17
CA ASP A 133 -10.81 2.98 13.38
C ASP A 133 -9.55 3.19 14.23
N VAL A 134 -9.54 4.18 15.11
CA VAL A 134 -8.44 4.40 16.06
C VAL A 134 -8.32 3.25 17.04
N GLU A 135 -9.42 2.85 17.66
CA GLU A 135 -9.47 1.71 18.60
C GLU A 135 -9.02 0.41 17.92
N TYR A 136 -9.44 0.19 16.68
CA TYR A 136 -9.00 -0.96 15.89
C TYR A 136 -7.48 -0.97 15.70
N LEU A 137 -6.87 0.17 15.37
CA LEU A 137 -5.41 0.28 15.23
C LEU A 137 -4.69 0.11 16.57
N GLU A 138 -5.18 0.72 17.65
CA GLU A 138 -4.61 0.56 18.99
C GLU A 138 -4.60 -0.90 19.44
N ASN A 139 -5.70 -1.61 19.18
CA ASN A 139 -5.81 -3.04 19.49
C ASN A 139 -4.84 -3.93 18.71
N ILE A 140 -4.49 -3.56 17.47
CA ILE A 140 -3.57 -4.35 16.65
C ILE A 140 -2.12 -3.98 16.91
N THR A 141 -1.83 -2.69 17.05
CA THR A 141 -0.45 -2.20 17.19
C THR A 141 0.04 -2.23 18.63
N GLY A 142 -0.87 -2.26 19.60
CA GLY A 142 -0.52 -2.12 21.01
C GLY A 142 -0.11 -0.71 21.43
N LEU A 143 -0.26 0.28 20.55
CA LEU A 143 0.15 1.67 20.75
C LEU A 143 -1.03 2.55 21.14
N SER A 144 -0.83 3.51 22.05
CA SER A 144 -1.77 4.60 22.31
C SER A 144 -1.69 5.65 21.21
N LEU A 145 -2.66 5.67 20.30
CA LEU A 145 -2.66 6.51 19.12
C LEU A 145 -3.58 7.72 19.22
N LYS A 146 -4.64 7.64 20.04
CA LYS A 146 -5.71 8.63 20.11
C LYS A 146 -5.20 10.05 20.34
N GLU A 147 -4.36 10.25 21.34
CA GLU A 147 -3.82 11.58 21.66
C GLU A 147 -2.92 12.15 20.56
N ASN A 148 -2.18 11.28 19.89
CA ASN A 148 -1.27 11.67 18.83
C ASN A 148 -2.04 12.04 17.56
N ILE A 149 -3.07 11.27 17.19
CA ILE A 149 -3.90 11.52 16.01
C ILE A 149 -4.65 12.85 16.11
N ILE A 150 -5.14 13.20 17.28
CA ILE A 150 -5.84 14.49 17.51
C ILE A 150 -4.92 15.68 17.20
N LYS A 151 -3.65 15.57 17.53
CA LYS A 151 -2.64 16.62 17.34
C LYS A 151 -2.18 16.76 15.89
N LEU A 152 -2.47 15.78 15.02
CA LEU A 152 -2.05 15.84 13.63
C LEU A 152 -2.70 17.02 12.88
N GLY A 153 -1.85 17.86 12.31
CA GLY A 153 -2.25 18.89 11.37
C GLY A 153 -2.68 18.32 10.01
N LYS A 154 -3.20 19.20 9.16
CA LYS A 154 -3.55 18.83 7.78
C LYS A 154 -2.28 18.41 7.02
N HIS A 155 -2.33 17.26 6.35
CA HIS A 155 -1.22 16.67 5.60
C HIS A 155 -0.04 16.15 6.45
N ASN A 156 -0.17 16.17 7.78
CA ASN A 156 0.79 15.50 8.66
C ASN A 156 0.39 14.04 8.87
N PHE A 157 1.37 13.20 9.13
CA PHE A 157 1.17 11.77 9.38
C PHE A 157 2.26 11.24 10.31
N PHE A 158 1.95 10.14 10.99
CA PHE A 158 2.94 9.35 11.70
C PHE A 158 3.48 8.26 10.80
N ILE A 159 4.74 7.90 11.05
CA ILE A 159 5.27 6.62 10.59
C ILE A 159 5.36 5.72 11.84
N ILE A 160 4.69 4.59 11.77
CA ILE A 160 4.72 3.55 12.79
C ILE A 160 5.52 2.38 12.24
N ASP A 161 6.54 1.96 12.98
CA ASP A 161 7.21 0.68 12.76
C ASP A 161 6.36 -0.41 13.43
N LEU A 162 5.71 -1.22 12.63
CA LEU A 162 4.80 -2.27 13.11
C LEU A 162 5.57 -3.47 13.68
N HIS A 163 6.82 -3.67 13.27
CA HIS A 163 7.66 -4.75 13.77
C HIS A 163 8.13 -4.48 15.20
N ASN A 164 8.53 -3.23 15.47
CA ASN A 164 9.01 -2.80 16.78
C ASN A 164 7.90 -2.20 17.65
N SER A 165 6.69 -2.03 17.12
CA SER A 165 5.55 -1.36 17.78
C SER A 165 5.93 0.02 18.31
N GLU A 166 6.56 0.85 17.47
CA GLU A 166 6.97 2.20 17.88
C GLU A 166 6.58 3.28 16.86
N ILE A 167 6.33 4.49 17.35
CA ILE A 167 6.10 5.67 16.53
C ILE A 167 7.45 6.32 16.21
N LEU A 168 7.89 6.26 14.95
CA LEU A 168 9.17 6.84 14.52
C LEU A 168 9.18 8.37 14.51
N GLY A 169 8.02 8.99 14.47
CA GLY A 169 7.85 10.44 14.54
C GLY A 169 6.70 10.95 13.70
N THR A 170 6.54 12.28 13.72
CA THR A 170 5.57 13.00 12.90
C THR A 170 6.25 13.55 11.66
N PHE A 171 5.60 13.43 10.54
CA PHE A 171 6.11 13.85 9.25
C PHE A 171 5.05 14.64 8.49
N LYS A 172 5.49 15.42 7.53
CA LYS A 172 4.63 16.12 6.58
C LYS A 172 5.17 16.01 5.16
N PHE A 173 4.26 16.06 4.20
CA PHE A 173 4.63 16.17 2.81
C PHE A 173 4.81 17.65 2.43
N ASP A 174 6.02 18.03 2.08
CA ASP A 174 6.31 19.37 1.56
C ASP A 174 5.99 19.41 0.05
N LYS A 175 4.92 20.12 -0.30
CA LYS A 175 4.46 20.27 -1.69
C LYS A 175 5.43 21.04 -2.58
N LYS A 176 6.31 21.86 -2.01
CA LYS A 176 7.27 22.66 -2.81
C LYS A 176 8.47 21.85 -3.23
N THR A 177 8.97 21.05 -2.30
CA THR A 177 10.17 20.22 -2.55
C THR A 177 9.84 18.80 -2.97
N HIS A 178 8.54 18.40 -2.93
CA HIS A 178 8.05 17.04 -3.16
C HIS A 178 8.73 15.99 -2.26
N LYS A 179 9.08 16.39 -1.02
CA LYS A 179 9.77 15.52 -0.06
C LYS A 179 8.96 15.32 1.20
N ILE A 180 9.18 14.18 1.83
CA ILE A 180 8.74 13.92 3.19
C ILE A 180 9.77 14.56 4.12
N VAL A 181 9.31 15.42 5.03
CA VAL A 181 10.14 16.10 6.02
C VAL A 181 9.61 15.79 7.42
N ARG A 182 10.51 15.66 8.38
CA ARG A 182 10.11 15.48 9.78
C ARG A 182 9.48 16.77 10.27
N ASP A 183 8.33 16.63 10.95
CA ASP A 183 7.65 17.76 11.59
C ASP A 183 8.19 17.85 13.04
N ASN A 184 8.94 18.90 13.32
CA ASN A 184 9.59 19.12 14.63
C ASN A 184 8.62 19.77 15.60
#